data_166f82d9da788fbb891c711e4744c6b9
#
_entry.id   166f82d9da788fbb891c711e4744c6b9
#
_cell.length_a   1.000
_cell.length_b   1.000
_cell.length_c   1.000
_cell.angle_alpha   90.00
_cell.angle_beta   90.00
_cell.angle_gamma   90.00
#
_symmetry.space_group_name_H-M   'P 1'
#
loop_
_entity.id
_entity.type
_entity.pdbx_description
1 polymer ?
#
loop_
_entity_poly.entity_id
_entity_poly.type
_entity_poly.pdbx_seq_one_letter_code
_entity_poly.pdbx_strand_id
1 'polypeptide(L)'
;MKSNQFLGIAGMVLAMIACHKVEIIRPPEGGTSTPFSGKGTFKSNLLVQNRIPTSNTSPGDDESLVVSGDVGQYFSSTDFGKPSNPTKLPFLKSNTIAGLSLQPLPAGMKVVDYPGAFGVTADPEWNITSNWFKINPYEITYTGQATAEILQGNINSNRTLTADKTYLLRGQVFVNSGATLTIEPGTIIFGDSKPNDGILCINRGGKLIAKGTPEKPIVFTSPKLGTQRQRGDWGGIVVCGKAPNNKGTDVLVEGIEAGATGDGGKYGGNVPNDNSGEISYVRVEYAGIAVTPGNEVNGITFGSIGSATQLNHIIVSVGGDDGLEWFGGSVNARFIGLYDILDDDLDMDAGYTGNIQFVYSLRNPYAADVSLTGSLEITSSKTAGSSPQSAPVIANMTSVGPIYLVGEGAFNPNHEGGCRVSADARSQFINNVVIGWPRALMNF
;
A
#
# COMPACT_ATOMS: atom_id res chain seq x y z
N MET A 1 -46.88 -33.30 47.73
CA MET A 1 -46.95 -31.96 48.30
C MET A 1 -45.67 -31.20 47.98
N LYS A 2 -45.79 -30.00 47.48
CA LYS A 2 -44.80 -28.99 47.12
C LYS A 2 -43.95 -29.22 45.87
N SER A 3 -44.40 -28.52 44.82
CA SER A 3 -43.73 -28.12 43.58
C SER A 3 -42.48 -27.27 43.86
N ASN A 4 -41.46 -27.47 43.10
CA ASN A 4 -40.41 -26.44 42.93
C ASN A 4 -40.24 -26.18 41.45
N GLN A 5 -40.56 -24.95 41.06
CA GLN A 5 -40.32 -24.38 39.74
C GLN A 5 -38.87 -24.12 39.55
N PHE A 6 -38.34 -24.55 38.41
CA PHE A 6 -37.04 -24.09 37.90
C PHE A 6 -37.23 -22.76 37.20
N LEU A 7 -36.68 -21.71 37.75
CA LEU A 7 -36.46 -20.41 37.06
C LEU A 7 -35.12 -20.45 36.37
N GLY A 8 -35.12 -20.44 35.04
CA GLY A 8 -33.92 -20.27 34.26
C GLY A 8 -33.47 -18.82 34.30
N ILE A 9 -32.27 -18.59 34.80
CA ILE A 9 -31.59 -17.31 34.70
C ILE A 9 -30.71 -17.36 33.46
N ALA A 10 -31.15 -16.68 32.37
CA ALA A 10 -30.33 -16.36 31.26
C ALA A 10 -29.31 -15.28 31.67
N GLY A 11 -28.10 -15.69 31.94
CA GLY A 11 -26.99 -14.78 32.21
C GLY A 11 -26.57 -14.06 30.91
N MET A 12 -26.99 -12.85 30.72
CA MET A 12 -26.45 -11.92 29.76
C MET A 12 -25.06 -11.49 30.23
N VAL A 13 -24.02 -12.05 29.63
CA VAL A 13 -22.65 -11.54 29.83
C VAL A 13 -22.55 -10.26 29.00
N LEU A 14 -22.75 -9.13 29.66
CA LEU A 14 -22.41 -7.82 29.11
C LEU A 14 -20.90 -7.68 29.16
N ALA A 15 -20.24 -7.91 28.02
CA ALA A 15 -18.85 -7.53 27.87
C ALA A 15 -18.78 -6.00 27.91
N MET A 16 -18.35 -5.44 29.04
CA MET A 16 -17.93 -4.06 29.13
C MET A 16 -16.67 -3.89 28.30
N ILE A 17 -16.82 -3.45 27.06
CA ILE A 17 -15.73 -2.85 26.32
C ILE A 17 -15.49 -1.51 27.00
N ALA A 18 -14.40 -1.43 27.76
CA ALA A 18 -13.91 -0.19 28.28
C ALA A 18 -13.44 0.66 27.09
N CYS A 19 -14.32 1.58 26.65
CA CYS A 19 -13.89 2.68 25.81
C CYS A 19 -12.85 3.50 26.59
N HIS A 20 -11.58 3.21 26.37
CA HIS A 20 -10.56 4.18 26.68
C HIS A 20 -10.76 5.33 25.70
N LYS A 21 -11.13 6.49 26.21
CA LYS A 21 -11.12 7.74 25.49
C LYS A 21 -9.66 8.02 25.14
N VAL A 22 -9.23 7.63 23.93
CA VAL A 22 -7.96 8.10 23.38
C VAL A 22 -8.19 9.57 23.10
N GLU A 23 -7.60 10.46 23.91
CA GLU A 23 -7.48 11.85 23.56
C GLU A 23 -6.60 11.93 22.31
N ILE A 24 -7.22 12.16 21.16
CA ILE A 24 -6.52 12.50 19.93
C ILE A 24 -5.81 13.82 20.21
N ILE A 25 -4.50 13.77 20.45
CA ILE A 25 -3.65 14.96 20.48
C ILE A 25 -3.60 15.49 19.05
N ARG A 26 -4.56 16.34 18.68
CA ARG A 26 -4.47 17.13 17.46
C ARG A 26 -3.27 18.05 17.61
N PRO A 27 -2.36 18.13 16.62
CA PRO A 27 -1.36 19.20 16.62
C PRO A 27 -2.08 20.54 16.79
N PRO A 28 -1.55 21.48 17.57
CA PRO A 28 -2.18 22.77 17.77
C PRO A 28 -2.36 23.47 16.42
N GLU A 29 -3.59 23.92 16.15
CA GLU A 29 -3.88 24.80 15.04
C GLU A 29 -3.01 26.06 15.17
N GLY A 30 -2.06 26.25 14.26
CA GLY A 30 -1.17 27.40 14.27
C GLY A 30 0.29 27.12 14.62
N GLY A 31 0.79 25.89 14.43
CA GLY A 31 2.20 25.56 14.61
C GLY A 31 3.10 26.30 13.65
N THR A 32 4.06 27.07 14.20
CA THR A 32 5.24 27.53 13.48
C THR A 32 5.92 26.33 12.86
N SER A 33 6.30 26.44 11.57
CA SER A 33 7.03 25.37 10.85
C SER A 33 8.16 24.83 11.71
N THR A 34 8.06 23.55 12.09
CA THR A 34 9.17 22.89 12.78
C THR A 34 10.36 22.79 11.81
N PRO A 35 11.61 22.83 12.28
CA PRO A 35 12.80 22.74 11.41
C PRO A 35 12.85 21.43 10.59
N PHE A 36 11.96 20.50 10.81
CA PHE A 36 11.84 19.19 10.15
C PHE A 36 10.53 18.99 9.37
N SER A 37 9.84 20.10 9.03
CA SER A 37 8.61 19.99 8.24
C SER A 37 8.89 19.43 6.86
N GLY A 38 8.08 18.47 6.41
CA GLY A 38 8.09 17.97 5.03
C GLY A 38 7.65 19.06 4.04
N LYS A 39 8.12 18.97 2.80
CA LYS A 39 7.71 19.86 1.70
C LYS A 39 7.26 19.03 0.50
N GLY A 40 5.96 18.81 0.38
CA GLY A 40 5.36 18.33 -0.86
C GLY A 40 5.20 19.49 -1.85
N THR A 41 5.50 19.26 -3.11
CA THR A 41 5.15 20.14 -4.22
C THR A 41 3.96 19.51 -4.95
N PHE A 42 2.83 20.23 -4.98
CA PHE A 42 1.57 19.74 -5.54
C PHE A 42 1.28 20.47 -6.85
N LYS A 43 1.28 19.76 -7.98
CA LYS A 43 1.10 20.35 -9.31
C LYS A 43 -0.01 19.66 -10.10
N SER A 44 -0.97 20.43 -10.56
CA SER A 44 -2.04 19.99 -11.47
C SER A 44 -2.83 18.78 -10.97
N ASN A 45 -3.11 18.73 -9.66
CA ASN A 45 -3.94 17.70 -9.08
C ASN A 45 -5.41 18.10 -9.10
N LEU A 46 -6.31 17.18 -9.39
CA LEU A 46 -7.74 17.35 -9.24
C LEU A 46 -8.16 16.88 -7.85
N LEU A 47 -8.56 17.81 -6.98
CA LEU A 47 -9.00 17.51 -5.62
C LEU A 47 -10.53 17.65 -5.57
N VAL A 48 -11.23 16.53 -5.47
CA VAL A 48 -12.70 16.51 -5.40
C VAL A 48 -13.12 16.27 -3.97
N GLN A 49 -13.70 17.28 -3.33
CA GLN A 49 -14.08 17.24 -1.91
C GLN A 49 -15.53 17.67 -1.71
N ASN A 50 -16.17 17.15 -0.67
CA ASN A 50 -17.52 17.59 -0.27
C ASN A 50 -17.51 18.98 0.37
N ARG A 51 -16.38 19.38 0.95
CA ARG A 51 -16.11 20.74 1.45
C ARG A 51 -14.72 21.19 1.03
N ILE A 52 -14.56 22.47 0.74
CA ILE A 52 -13.23 23.08 0.64
C ILE A 52 -12.69 23.20 2.06
N PRO A 53 -11.56 22.58 2.42
CA PRO A 53 -10.96 22.77 3.73
C PRO A 53 -10.65 24.25 3.94
N THR A 54 -11.04 24.80 5.07
CA THR A 54 -10.79 26.22 5.40
C THR A 54 -9.34 26.49 5.81
N SER A 55 -8.48 25.45 5.89
CA SER A 55 -7.05 25.61 6.18
C SER A 55 -6.25 24.41 5.72
N ASN A 56 -5.03 24.67 5.25
CA ASN A 56 -3.92 23.75 4.90
C ASN A 56 -3.82 23.24 3.47
N THR A 57 -4.15 24.05 2.48
CA THR A 57 -3.35 24.02 1.25
C THR A 57 -2.13 24.89 1.51
N SER A 58 -0.91 24.37 1.37
CA SER A 58 0.29 25.21 1.43
C SER A 58 0.16 26.31 0.39
N PRO A 59 0.15 27.58 0.79
CA PRO A 59 0.11 28.66 -0.17
C PRO A 59 1.47 28.74 -0.86
N GLY A 60 1.52 28.56 -2.15
CA GLY A 60 2.70 28.97 -2.91
C GLY A 60 3.08 28.18 -4.15
N ASP A 61 2.78 26.86 -4.26
CA ASP A 61 3.19 26.06 -5.42
C ASP A 61 2.02 25.40 -6.16
N ASP A 62 0.79 25.81 -5.88
CA ASP A 62 -0.38 24.99 -6.16
C ASP A 62 -1.11 25.44 -7.43
N GLU A 63 -0.82 24.74 -8.53
CA GLU A 63 -1.65 24.74 -9.74
C GLU A 63 -2.79 23.70 -9.64
N SER A 64 -3.05 23.14 -8.46
CA SER A 64 -4.08 22.12 -8.27
C SER A 64 -5.48 22.71 -8.28
N LEU A 65 -6.39 22.05 -8.97
CA LEU A 65 -7.80 22.42 -9.02
C LEU A 65 -8.57 21.78 -7.86
N VAL A 66 -8.99 22.60 -6.91
CA VAL A 66 -9.86 22.16 -5.81
C VAL A 66 -11.31 22.43 -6.19
N VAL A 67 -12.13 21.40 -6.19
CA VAL A 67 -13.55 21.50 -6.51
C VAL A 67 -14.40 20.92 -5.38
N SER A 68 -15.47 21.61 -5.04
CA SER A 68 -16.48 21.15 -4.10
C SER A 68 -17.70 20.65 -4.86
N GLY A 69 -18.28 19.52 -4.43
CA GLY A 69 -19.61 19.11 -4.85
C GLY A 69 -19.65 17.89 -5.75
N ASP A 70 -20.39 17.95 -6.85
CA ASP A 70 -20.83 16.79 -7.62
C ASP A 70 -19.68 16.14 -8.41
N VAL A 71 -19.22 14.98 -7.94
CA VAL A 71 -18.27 14.12 -8.68
C VAL A 71 -18.76 13.80 -10.09
N GLY A 72 -20.08 13.83 -10.33
CA GLY A 72 -20.68 13.64 -11.64
C GLY A 72 -20.33 14.72 -12.68
N GLN A 73 -19.70 15.82 -12.29
CA GLN A 73 -19.12 16.77 -13.25
C GLN A 73 -17.89 16.21 -13.94
N TYR A 74 -17.08 15.41 -13.23
CA TYR A 74 -15.77 14.97 -13.69
C TYR A 74 -15.73 13.50 -14.09
N PHE A 75 -16.59 12.67 -13.51
CA PHE A 75 -16.54 11.22 -13.71
C PHE A 75 -17.77 10.73 -14.48
N SER A 76 -17.57 9.71 -15.32
CA SER A 76 -18.62 9.08 -16.11
C SER A 76 -19.66 8.34 -15.27
N SER A 77 -19.33 8.05 -14.02
CA SER A 77 -20.20 7.42 -13.01
C SER A 77 -19.99 8.08 -11.66
N THR A 78 -21.00 8.06 -10.81
CA THR A 78 -20.99 8.56 -9.44
C THR A 78 -21.09 7.45 -8.39
N ASP A 79 -21.03 6.19 -8.81
CA ASP A 79 -21.17 5.02 -7.95
C ASP A 79 -19.94 4.09 -7.96
N PHE A 80 -18.81 4.52 -8.53
CA PHE A 80 -17.58 3.74 -8.52
C PHE A 80 -17.08 3.52 -7.09
N GLY A 81 -16.52 2.33 -6.84
CA GLY A 81 -15.97 1.95 -5.55
C GLY A 81 -16.98 1.82 -4.39
N LYS A 82 -18.26 2.16 -4.59
CA LYS A 82 -19.28 2.02 -3.54
C LYS A 82 -19.61 0.55 -3.27
N PRO A 83 -20.13 0.21 -2.08
CA PRO A 83 -20.46 -1.17 -1.73
C PRO A 83 -21.36 -1.90 -2.74
N SER A 84 -22.20 -1.15 -3.47
CA SER A 84 -23.04 -1.68 -4.55
C SER A 84 -22.27 -1.97 -5.85
N ASN A 85 -21.10 -1.35 -6.04
CA ASN A 85 -20.28 -1.44 -7.25
C ASN A 85 -18.78 -1.31 -6.91
N PRO A 86 -18.22 -2.21 -6.08
CA PRO A 86 -16.87 -2.05 -5.54
C PRO A 86 -15.76 -2.14 -6.61
N THR A 87 -16.07 -2.78 -7.74
CA THR A 87 -15.12 -2.97 -8.84
C THR A 87 -15.25 -1.93 -9.96
N LYS A 88 -16.21 -1.02 -9.87
CA LYS A 88 -16.40 0.01 -10.87
C LYS A 88 -15.33 1.10 -10.74
N LEU A 89 -14.69 1.42 -11.86
CA LEU A 89 -13.55 2.35 -11.89
C LEU A 89 -13.98 3.81 -12.12
N PRO A 90 -13.21 4.77 -11.60
CA PRO A 90 -13.49 6.19 -11.70
C PRO A 90 -13.00 6.79 -13.05
N PHE A 91 -13.62 6.41 -14.16
CA PHE A 91 -13.29 6.98 -15.45
C PHE A 91 -13.74 8.44 -15.56
N LEU A 92 -12.87 9.28 -16.08
CA LEU A 92 -13.18 10.68 -16.37
C LEU A 92 -14.24 10.79 -17.48
N LYS A 93 -15.02 11.87 -17.47
CA LYS A 93 -15.90 12.26 -18.60
C LYS A 93 -15.10 12.85 -19.76
N SER A 94 -14.00 13.52 -19.44
CA SER A 94 -13.10 14.17 -20.40
C SER A 94 -11.67 14.07 -19.87
N ASN A 95 -10.72 13.84 -20.75
CA ASN A 95 -9.30 13.91 -20.42
C ASN A 95 -8.87 15.37 -20.11
N THR A 96 -9.56 16.33 -20.70
CA THR A 96 -9.34 17.77 -20.44
C THR A 96 -10.34 18.25 -19.38
N ILE A 97 -9.83 18.82 -18.30
CA ILE A 97 -10.61 19.39 -17.21
C ILE A 97 -10.42 20.90 -17.21
N ALA A 98 -11.52 21.64 -17.30
CA ALA A 98 -11.47 23.11 -17.33
C ALA A 98 -10.80 23.64 -16.05
N GLY A 99 -9.80 24.50 -16.20
CA GLY A 99 -9.03 25.05 -15.08
C GLY A 99 -7.88 24.20 -14.59
N LEU A 100 -7.65 23.01 -15.17
CA LEU A 100 -6.52 22.15 -14.86
C LEU A 100 -5.60 22.04 -16.08
N SER A 101 -4.33 22.40 -15.91
CA SER A 101 -3.29 22.25 -16.94
C SER A 101 -2.29 21.20 -16.50
N LEU A 102 -2.20 20.09 -17.23
CA LEU A 102 -1.28 19.01 -16.90
C LEU A 102 0.17 19.47 -16.95
N GLN A 103 0.96 19.02 -15.98
CA GLN A 103 2.37 19.35 -15.89
C GLN A 103 3.24 18.28 -16.54
N PRO A 104 4.40 18.66 -17.07
CA PRO A 104 5.40 17.72 -17.55
C PRO A 104 5.83 16.74 -16.45
N LEU A 105 6.01 15.50 -16.83
CA LEU A 105 6.48 14.45 -15.94
C LEU A 105 8.01 14.27 -16.04
N PRO A 106 8.68 13.80 -14.97
CA PRO A 106 10.08 13.41 -15.03
C PRO A 106 10.37 12.39 -16.14
N ALA A 107 11.61 12.39 -16.60
CA ALA A 107 12.07 11.44 -17.60
C ALA A 107 11.84 9.98 -17.13
N GLY A 108 11.38 9.12 -18.04
CA GLY A 108 11.06 7.72 -17.74
C GLY A 108 9.62 7.45 -17.31
N MET A 109 8.85 8.47 -16.98
CA MET A 109 7.40 8.35 -16.80
C MET A 109 6.66 8.41 -18.14
N LYS A 110 5.53 7.72 -18.23
CA LYS A 110 4.68 7.72 -19.42
C LYS A 110 3.86 9.00 -19.48
N VAL A 111 3.95 9.71 -20.58
CA VAL A 111 3.14 10.92 -20.79
C VAL A 111 1.74 10.53 -21.25
N VAL A 112 0.72 11.04 -20.55
CA VAL A 112 -0.69 10.89 -20.88
C VAL A 112 -1.38 12.26 -20.85
N ASP A 113 -2.54 12.37 -21.46
CA ASP A 113 -3.32 13.61 -21.62
C ASP A 113 -4.44 13.75 -20.58
N TYR A 114 -4.33 13.05 -19.45
CA TYR A 114 -5.33 13.05 -18.37
C TYR A 114 -4.68 13.02 -16.98
N PRO A 115 -5.35 13.56 -15.94
CA PRO A 115 -4.94 13.38 -14.56
C PRO A 115 -5.45 12.04 -14.01
N GLY A 116 -4.82 11.56 -12.94
CA GLY A 116 -5.22 10.33 -12.25
C GLY A 116 -4.83 9.06 -12.97
N ALA A 117 -5.26 7.94 -12.42
CA ALA A 117 -4.96 6.59 -12.93
C ALA A 117 -5.71 6.24 -14.22
N PHE A 118 -6.88 6.87 -14.42
CA PHE A 118 -7.77 6.55 -15.54
C PHE A 118 -8.26 7.85 -16.21
N GLY A 119 -8.11 7.94 -17.53
CA GLY A 119 -8.76 8.97 -18.35
C GLY A 119 -10.21 8.61 -18.67
N VAL A 120 -10.71 9.02 -19.85
CA VAL A 120 -12.02 8.58 -20.36
C VAL A 120 -12.06 7.06 -20.54
N THR A 121 -10.92 6.47 -20.82
CA THR A 121 -10.67 5.04 -20.83
C THR A 121 -9.41 4.73 -20.02
N ALA A 122 -9.24 3.47 -19.57
CA ALA A 122 -7.98 3.05 -19.00
C ALA A 122 -6.89 3.00 -20.07
N ASP A 123 -5.64 3.32 -19.67
CA ASP A 123 -4.48 2.99 -20.49
C ASP A 123 -4.46 1.48 -20.78
N PRO A 124 -4.25 1.06 -22.02
CA PRO A 124 -4.24 -0.37 -22.35
C PRO A 124 -3.26 -1.21 -21.54
N GLU A 125 -2.14 -0.64 -21.10
CA GLU A 125 -1.17 -1.34 -20.25
C GLU A 125 -1.73 -1.71 -18.88
N TRP A 126 -2.78 -1.04 -18.35
CA TRP A 126 -3.45 -1.45 -17.14
C TRP A 126 -4.05 -2.86 -17.20
N ASN A 127 -4.43 -3.33 -18.39
CA ASN A 127 -5.06 -4.65 -18.57
C ASN A 127 -6.24 -4.89 -17.59
N ILE A 128 -7.07 -3.87 -17.37
CA ILE A 128 -8.14 -3.86 -16.34
C ILE A 128 -9.21 -4.96 -16.53
N THR A 129 -9.33 -5.53 -17.71
CA THR A 129 -10.29 -6.59 -18.02
C THR A 129 -9.72 -7.99 -17.82
N SER A 130 -8.44 -8.11 -17.49
CA SER A 130 -7.77 -9.39 -17.34
C SER A 130 -7.82 -9.94 -15.90
N ASN A 131 -7.33 -11.16 -15.72
CA ASN A 131 -7.35 -11.84 -14.42
C ASN A 131 -6.48 -11.18 -13.35
N TRP A 132 -5.46 -10.41 -13.74
CA TRP A 132 -4.62 -9.76 -12.74
C TRP A 132 -5.35 -8.61 -12.03
N PHE A 133 -6.22 -7.87 -12.76
CA PHE A 133 -6.91 -6.71 -12.20
C PHE A 133 -8.19 -7.11 -11.45
N LYS A 134 -8.04 -7.92 -10.40
CA LYS A 134 -9.11 -8.30 -9.49
C LYS A 134 -8.78 -7.72 -8.11
N ILE A 135 -9.12 -6.46 -7.94
CA ILE A 135 -8.79 -5.69 -6.74
C ILE A 135 -9.58 -6.16 -5.49
N ASN A 136 -10.79 -6.70 -5.67
CA ASN A 136 -11.60 -7.23 -4.58
C ASN A 136 -11.40 -8.75 -4.43
N PRO A 137 -10.59 -9.22 -3.47
CA PRO A 137 -10.28 -10.64 -3.31
C PRO A 137 -11.39 -11.44 -2.62
N TYR A 138 -12.39 -10.78 -2.03
CA TYR A 138 -13.52 -11.47 -1.37
C TYR A 138 -14.36 -12.31 -2.34
N GLU A 139 -14.37 -11.93 -3.61
CA GLU A 139 -15.11 -12.61 -4.68
C GLU A 139 -14.34 -13.79 -5.30
N ILE A 140 -13.09 -14.04 -4.88
CA ILE A 140 -12.22 -15.03 -5.49
C ILE A 140 -12.09 -16.25 -4.58
N THR A 141 -12.20 -17.43 -5.17
CA THR A 141 -11.95 -18.69 -4.47
C THR A 141 -10.70 -19.34 -4.99
N TYR A 142 -9.83 -19.73 -4.08
CA TYR A 142 -8.62 -20.51 -4.36
C TYR A 142 -8.76 -21.92 -3.81
N THR A 143 -8.07 -22.87 -4.45
CA THR A 143 -8.03 -24.28 -4.07
C THR A 143 -6.58 -24.75 -3.96
N GLY A 144 -6.35 -25.91 -3.36
CA GLY A 144 -5.02 -26.52 -3.26
C GLY A 144 -4.29 -26.23 -1.94
N GLN A 145 -4.93 -25.55 -0.97
CA GLN A 145 -4.31 -25.25 0.34
C GLN A 145 -3.86 -26.51 1.08
N ALA A 146 -4.70 -27.55 1.09
CA ALA A 146 -4.41 -28.80 1.81
C ALA A 146 -3.28 -29.63 1.18
N THR A 147 -2.96 -29.40 -0.09
CA THR A 147 -1.92 -30.11 -0.85
C THR A 147 -0.73 -29.24 -1.18
N ALA A 148 -0.67 -28.01 -0.63
CA ALA A 148 0.40 -27.07 -0.89
C ALA A 148 1.76 -27.59 -0.42
N GLU A 149 2.77 -27.42 -1.26
CA GLU A 149 4.17 -27.73 -0.91
C GLU A 149 4.66 -26.68 0.11
N ILE A 150 5.20 -27.14 1.25
CA ILE A 150 5.65 -26.23 2.31
C ILE A 150 7.00 -25.62 1.94
N LEU A 151 7.04 -24.27 1.96
CA LEU A 151 8.25 -23.46 1.89
C LEU A 151 8.58 -22.96 3.29
N GLN A 152 9.77 -23.31 3.81
CA GLN A 152 10.21 -22.88 5.14
C GLN A 152 11.74 -22.71 5.21
N GLY A 153 12.22 -21.83 6.07
CA GLY A 153 13.64 -21.60 6.32
C GLY A 153 14.37 -20.95 5.14
N ASN A 154 15.58 -21.41 4.84
CA ASN A 154 16.51 -20.74 3.93
C ASN A 154 16.53 -21.37 2.52
N ILE A 155 16.41 -20.52 1.50
CA ILE A 155 16.63 -20.84 0.09
C ILE A 155 18.03 -20.32 -0.28
N ASN A 156 19.03 -21.22 -0.34
CA ASN A 156 20.42 -20.89 -0.56
C ASN A 156 20.91 -21.13 -2.01
N SER A 157 20.02 -21.57 -2.88
CA SER A 157 20.29 -21.83 -4.30
C SER A 157 19.06 -21.48 -5.12
N ASN A 158 19.24 -21.34 -6.44
CA ASN A 158 18.12 -21.04 -7.33
C ASN A 158 17.00 -22.08 -7.19
N ARG A 159 15.78 -21.60 -7.05
CA ARG A 159 14.56 -22.40 -6.93
C ARG A 159 13.46 -21.85 -7.82
N THR A 160 12.73 -22.74 -8.47
CA THR A 160 11.55 -22.37 -9.26
C THR A 160 10.29 -22.94 -8.62
N LEU A 161 9.28 -22.12 -8.44
CA LEU A 161 7.91 -22.51 -8.07
C LEU A 161 7.09 -22.62 -9.36
N THR A 162 6.58 -23.82 -9.62
CA THR A 162 5.84 -24.12 -10.86
C THR A 162 4.34 -23.97 -10.69
N ALA A 163 3.63 -23.62 -11.75
CA ALA A 163 2.19 -23.33 -11.69
C ALA A 163 1.29 -24.59 -11.62
N ASP A 164 1.85 -25.78 -11.74
CA ASP A 164 1.15 -27.07 -11.54
C ASP A 164 0.96 -27.44 -10.08
N LYS A 165 1.57 -26.66 -9.17
CA LYS A 165 1.49 -26.82 -7.72
C LYS A 165 1.02 -25.55 -7.03
N THR A 166 0.58 -25.70 -5.78
CA THR A 166 0.41 -24.61 -4.83
C THR A 166 1.47 -24.70 -3.73
N TYR A 167 1.76 -23.59 -3.09
CA TYR A 167 2.81 -23.50 -2.06
C TYR A 167 2.26 -22.87 -0.78
N LEU A 168 2.87 -23.19 0.36
CA LEU A 168 2.56 -22.62 1.66
C LEU A 168 3.84 -22.09 2.31
N LEU A 169 3.93 -20.76 2.46
CA LEU A 169 5.00 -20.13 3.26
C LEU A 169 4.74 -20.41 4.74
N ARG A 170 5.69 -21.01 5.43
CA ARG A 170 5.61 -21.30 6.86
C ARG A 170 6.76 -20.67 7.61
N GLY A 171 6.46 -19.78 8.56
CA GLY A 171 7.45 -18.96 9.23
C GLY A 171 8.14 -18.01 8.24
N GLN A 172 9.28 -17.49 8.64
CA GLN A 172 10.08 -16.62 7.79
C GLN A 172 10.91 -17.46 6.79
N VAL A 173 10.63 -17.27 5.51
CA VAL A 173 11.29 -17.95 4.38
C VAL A 173 12.28 -16.96 3.75
N PHE A 174 13.58 -17.24 3.84
CA PHE A 174 14.63 -16.36 3.36
C PHE A 174 15.21 -16.82 2.02
N VAL A 175 15.22 -15.94 1.02
CA VAL A 175 15.99 -16.13 -0.21
C VAL A 175 17.34 -15.43 -0.02
N ASN A 176 18.40 -16.20 0.19
CA ASN A 176 19.69 -15.67 0.58
C ASN A 176 20.51 -15.13 -0.61
N SER A 177 21.54 -14.35 -0.29
CA SER A 177 22.47 -13.78 -1.27
C SER A 177 22.99 -14.81 -2.24
N GLY A 178 22.93 -14.52 -3.54
CA GLY A 178 23.32 -15.42 -4.62
C GLY A 178 22.23 -16.40 -5.08
N ALA A 179 21.12 -16.55 -4.32
CA ALA A 179 19.99 -17.35 -4.74
C ALA A 179 18.93 -16.51 -5.48
N THR A 180 18.23 -17.15 -6.42
CA THR A 180 17.07 -16.59 -7.10
C THR A 180 15.86 -17.49 -6.90
N LEU A 181 14.78 -16.90 -6.36
CA LEU A 181 13.46 -17.53 -6.35
C LEU A 181 12.70 -17.08 -7.60
N THR A 182 12.42 -18.02 -8.49
CA THR A 182 11.61 -17.77 -9.70
C THR A 182 10.22 -18.37 -9.49
N ILE A 183 9.19 -17.61 -9.81
CA ILE A 183 7.79 -18.04 -9.69
C ILE A 183 7.13 -17.97 -11.04
N GLU A 184 6.61 -19.08 -11.54
CA GLU A 184 5.94 -19.16 -12.83
C GLU A 184 4.58 -18.42 -12.83
N PRO A 185 4.15 -17.88 -13.99
CA PRO A 185 2.85 -17.25 -14.15
C PRO A 185 1.69 -18.19 -13.77
N GLY A 186 0.79 -17.71 -12.92
CA GLY A 186 -0.38 -18.45 -12.45
C GLY A 186 -0.16 -19.26 -11.17
N THR A 187 1.04 -19.24 -10.59
CA THR A 187 1.33 -19.91 -9.31
C THR A 187 0.55 -19.24 -8.17
N ILE A 188 0.00 -20.07 -7.27
CA ILE A 188 -0.67 -19.64 -6.04
C ILE A 188 0.22 -20.00 -4.84
N ILE A 189 0.53 -19.01 -4.03
CA ILE A 189 1.30 -19.13 -2.82
C ILE A 189 0.43 -18.69 -1.64
N PHE A 190 0.20 -19.59 -0.69
CA PHE A 190 -0.46 -19.30 0.57
C PHE A 190 0.57 -18.86 1.61
N GLY A 191 0.24 -17.86 2.42
CA GLY A 191 1.01 -17.53 3.62
C GLY A 191 0.37 -18.20 4.84
N ASP A 192 1.13 -18.99 5.62
CA ASP A 192 0.60 -19.65 6.81
C ASP A 192 0.16 -18.61 7.85
N SER A 193 -0.92 -18.92 8.57
CA SER A 193 -1.47 -18.03 9.59
C SER A 193 -0.81 -18.27 10.95
N LYS A 194 -1.05 -17.35 11.91
CA LYS A 194 -0.58 -17.55 13.31
C LYS A 194 -0.84 -18.98 13.80
N PRO A 195 0.12 -19.55 14.52
CA PRO A 195 1.35 -18.94 15.07
C PRO A 195 2.57 -18.99 14.13
N ASN A 196 2.43 -19.45 12.90
CA ASN A 196 3.55 -19.68 11.99
C ASN A 196 3.89 -18.45 11.14
N ASP A 197 2.96 -17.49 10.99
CA ASP A 197 3.11 -16.21 10.31
C ASP A 197 4.02 -16.29 9.07
N GLY A 198 3.48 -16.80 7.95
CA GLY A 198 4.25 -17.01 6.72
C GLY A 198 4.74 -15.67 6.15
N ILE A 199 6.05 -15.48 6.02
CA ILE A 199 6.70 -14.30 5.45
C ILE A 199 7.70 -14.74 4.39
N LEU A 200 7.71 -14.08 3.23
CA LEU A 200 8.76 -14.26 2.22
C LEU A 200 9.75 -13.09 2.30
N CYS A 201 10.98 -13.35 2.70
CA CYS A 201 12.04 -12.35 2.79
C CYS A 201 13.14 -12.60 1.76
N ILE A 202 13.35 -11.65 0.87
CA ILE A 202 14.46 -11.65 -0.08
C ILE A 202 15.60 -10.84 0.54
N ASN A 203 16.66 -11.52 0.95
CA ASN A 203 17.83 -10.88 1.57
C ASN A 203 18.66 -10.13 0.53
N ARG A 204 19.48 -9.18 0.99
CA ARG A 204 20.40 -8.42 0.13
C ARG A 204 21.25 -9.35 -0.76
N GLY A 205 21.14 -9.17 -2.08
CA GLY A 205 21.84 -9.99 -3.07
C GLY A 205 21.13 -11.31 -3.42
N GLY A 206 20.02 -11.63 -2.76
CA GLY A 206 19.01 -12.56 -3.25
C GLY A 206 18.14 -11.90 -4.31
N LYS A 207 17.36 -12.68 -5.07
CA LYS A 207 16.46 -12.16 -6.10
C LYS A 207 15.10 -12.86 -6.08
N LEU A 208 14.06 -12.07 -6.32
CA LEU A 208 12.72 -12.57 -6.62
C LEU A 208 12.38 -12.28 -8.06
N ILE A 209 12.11 -13.32 -8.84
CA ILE A 209 11.56 -13.21 -10.20
C ILE A 209 10.12 -13.73 -10.15
N ALA A 210 9.20 -12.84 -9.78
CA ALA A 210 7.77 -13.09 -9.74
C ALA A 210 7.12 -12.39 -10.94
N LYS A 211 7.22 -13.02 -12.11
CA LYS A 211 6.74 -12.46 -13.37
C LYS A 211 5.51 -13.22 -13.86
N GLY A 212 4.32 -12.73 -13.45
CA GLY A 212 3.05 -13.20 -13.97
C GLY A 212 2.72 -12.67 -15.36
N THR A 213 1.50 -12.89 -15.78
CA THR A 213 0.90 -12.27 -16.99
C THR A 213 -0.49 -11.72 -16.66
N PRO A 214 -1.08 -10.86 -17.51
CA PRO A 214 -2.44 -10.38 -17.29
C PRO A 214 -3.45 -11.51 -17.06
N GLU A 215 -3.34 -12.63 -17.81
CA GLU A 215 -4.26 -13.77 -17.73
C GLU A 215 -3.89 -14.75 -16.62
N LYS A 216 -2.60 -14.84 -16.29
CA LYS A 216 -2.03 -15.76 -15.28
C LYS A 216 -1.21 -14.98 -14.25
N PRO A 217 -1.84 -14.15 -13.41
CA PRO A 217 -1.13 -13.46 -12.34
C PRO A 217 -0.57 -14.47 -11.33
N ILE A 218 0.52 -14.10 -10.68
CA ILE A 218 1.00 -14.79 -9.50
C ILE A 218 0.21 -14.26 -8.31
N VAL A 219 -0.23 -15.15 -7.41
CA VAL A 219 -1.07 -14.77 -6.28
C VAL A 219 -0.47 -15.24 -4.97
N PHE A 220 -0.26 -14.31 -4.05
CA PHE A 220 0.03 -14.57 -2.65
C PHE A 220 -1.23 -14.26 -1.84
N THR A 221 -1.72 -15.22 -1.04
CA THR A 221 -3.02 -15.07 -0.39
C THR A 221 -3.15 -15.87 0.91
N SER A 222 -4.27 -15.67 1.60
CA SER A 222 -4.63 -16.40 2.81
C SER A 222 -4.88 -17.90 2.54
N PRO A 223 -4.44 -18.80 3.42
CA PRO A 223 -4.77 -20.23 3.35
C PRO A 223 -6.20 -20.54 3.79
N LYS A 224 -6.90 -19.58 4.39
CA LYS A 224 -8.27 -19.75 4.87
C LYS A 224 -9.28 -19.76 3.73
N LEU A 225 -10.48 -20.22 3.99
CA LEU A 225 -11.53 -20.39 2.97
C LEU A 225 -12.67 -19.37 3.13
N GLY A 226 -13.19 -18.91 2.01
CA GLY A 226 -14.39 -18.10 1.95
C GLY A 226 -14.35 -16.89 2.90
N THR A 227 -15.38 -16.74 3.72
CA THR A 227 -15.55 -15.62 4.68
C THR A 227 -14.63 -15.69 5.91
N GLN A 228 -13.83 -16.73 6.07
CA GLN A 228 -12.84 -16.82 7.15
C GLN A 228 -11.57 -16.01 6.84
N ARG A 229 -11.37 -15.62 5.58
CA ARG A 229 -10.24 -14.78 5.16
C ARG A 229 -10.42 -13.36 5.70
N GLN A 230 -9.35 -12.84 6.27
CA GLN A 230 -9.33 -11.48 6.83
C GLN A 230 -7.94 -10.88 6.71
N ARG A 231 -7.85 -9.55 6.85
CA ARG A 231 -6.57 -8.84 6.89
C ARG A 231 -5.66 -9.43 7.97
N GLY A 232 -4.35 -9.47 7.72
CA GLY A 232 -3.41 -10.04 8.66
C GLY A 232 -3.46 -11.57 8.80
N ASP A 233 -4.00 -12.27 7.82
CA ASP A 233 -4.01 -13.74 7.84
C ASP A 233 -2.62 -14.35 7.71
N TRP A 234 -1.66 -13.61 7.14
CA TRP A 234 -0.27 -13.98 6.99
C TRP A 234 0.61 -12.73 6.93
N GLY A 235 1.93 -12.90 7.05
CA GLY A 235 2.87 -11.79 7.14
C GLY A 235 2.86 -10.90 5.91
N GLY A 236 3.58 -11.28 4.88
CA GLY A 236 3.76 -10.46 3.69
C GLY A 236 5.05 -10.80 2.94
N ILE A 237 5.46 -9.89 2.07
CA ILE A 237 6.68 -10.02 1.27
C ILE A 237 7.64 -8.90 1.65
N VAL A 238 8.89 -9.24 1.93
CA VAL A 238 9.97 -8.28 2.23
C VAL A 238 11.09 -8.45 1.20
N VAL A 239 11.53 -7.36 0.60
CA VAL A 239 12.61 -7.37 -0.38
C VAL A 239 13.69 -6.38 0.04
N CYS A 240 14.87 -6.91 0.38
CA CYS A 240 16.01 -6.12 0.85
C CYS A 240 17.07 -5.95 -0.24
N GLY A 241 17.45 -4.71 -0.51
CA GLY A 241 18.46 -4.32 -1.49
C GLY A 241 19.65 -3.60 -0.87
N LYS A 242 20.55 -3.18 -1.75
CA LYS A 242 21.83 -2.52 -1.42
C LYS A 242 21.88 -1.05 -1.85
N ALA A 243 20.75 -0.45 -2.21
CA ALA A 243 20.73 0.97 -2.57
C ALA A 243 20.90 1.87 -1.34
N PRO A 244 21.25 3.15 -1.53
CA PRO A 244 21.35 4.10 -0.43
C PRO A 244 20.01 4.35 0.28
N ASN A 245 20.12 4.63 1.58
CA ASN A 245 19.07 5.16 2.43
C ASN A 245 19.66 6.11 3.47
N ASN A 246 18.85 6.78 4.28
CA ASN A 246 19.34 7.73 5.30
C ASN A 246 19.38 7.15 6.73
N LYS A 247 19.17 5.86 6.89
CA LYS A 247 19.27 5.14 8.18
C LYS A 247 20.61 4.40 8.31
N GLY A 248 21.31 4.13 7.19
CA GLY A 248 22.61 3.47 7.15
C GLY A 248 22.63 2.13 6.42
N THR A 249 23.74 1.40 6.58
CA THR A 249 23.88 0.03 6.10
C THR A 249 23.51 -0.94 7.22
N ASP A 250 23.05 -2.14 6.87
CA ASP A 250 22.69 -3.18 7.86
C ASP A 250 21.49 -2.83 8.78
N VAL A 251 20.59 -2.01 8.29
CA VAL A 251 19.33 -1.71 8.98
C VAL A 251 18.40 -2.91 8.88
N LEU A 252 17.85 -3.35 10.01
CA LEU A 252 16.88 -4.44 10.03
C LEU A 252 15.49 -3.86 9.66
N VAL A 253 14.80 -4.52 8.72
CA VAL A 253 13.39 -4.24 8.44
C VAL A 253 12.56 -4.64 9.65
N GLU A 254 11.57 -3.87 9.99
CA GLU A 254 10.61 -4.20 11.03
C GLU A 254 9.85 -5.50 10.73
N GLY A 255 9.33 -6.14 11.76
CA GLY A 255 8.62 -7.42 11.65
C GLY A 255 9.50 -8.62 11.27
N ILE A 256 10.77 -8.43 10.95
CA ILE A 256 11.69 -9.50 10.56
C ILE A 256 12.69 -9.81 11.67
N GLU A 257 12.80 -11.09 12.02
CA GLU A 257 13.88 -11.55 12.86
C GLU A 257 15.14 -11.79 12.02
N ALA A 258 16.31 -11.41 12.54
CA ALA A 258 17.58 -11.46 11.80
C ALA A 258 18.01 -12.87 11.33
N GLY A 259 17.24 -13.89 11.64
CA GLY A 259 17.50 -15.29 11.29
C GLY A 259 18.81 -15.84 11.87
N ALA A 260 19.09 -17.12 11.63
CA ALA A 260 20.27 -17.81 12.17
C ALA A 260 21.61 -17.28 11.62
N THR A 261 21.61 -16.65 10.43
CA THR A 261 22.80 -16.06 9.81
C THR A 261 23.07 -14.61 10.26
N GLY A 262 22.11 -13.98 10.96
CA GLY A 262 22.20 -12.60 11.38
C GLY A 262 22.02 -11.55 10.25
N ASP A 263 21.78 -11.97 9.00
CA ASP A 263 21.61 -11.10 7.83
C ASP A 263 20.17 -11.06 7.32
N GLY A 264 19.27 -11.87 7.88
CA GLY A 264 17.86 -11.88 7.49
C GLY A 264 17.20 -10.52 7.68
N GLY A 265 16.53 -10.02 6.63
CA GLY A 265 15.81 -8.76 6.67
C GLY A 265 16.64 -7.49 6.76
N LYS A 266 17.97 -7.54 6.63
CA LYS A 266 18.82 -6.35 6.61
C LYS A 266 18.86 -5.71 5.22
N TYR A 267 18.79 -4.36 5.19
CA TYR A 267 18.85 -3.58 3.97
C TYR A 267 19.86 -2.44 4.05
N GLY A 268 20.12 -1.80 2.91
CA GLY A 268 21.03 -0.65 2.79
C GLY A 268 22.38 -1.00 2.21
N GLY A 269 23.04 0.01 1.65
CA GLY A 269 24.34 -0.06 0.99
C GLY A 269 24.62 1.16 0.12
N ASN A 270 25.50 0.99 -0.87
CA ASN A 270 25.94 2.07 -1.77
C ASN A 270 25.78 1.71 -3.25
N VAL A 271 24.77 0.90 -3.61
CA VAL A 271 24.54 0.44 -4.98
C VAL A 271 23.21 1.01 -5.48
N PRO A 272 23.14 2.26 -6.00
CA PRO A 272 21.87 2.88 -6.40
C PRO A 272 21.10 2.08 -7.45
N ASN A 273 21.81 1.35 -8.32
CA ASN A 273 21.25 0.47 -9.35
C ASN A 273 21.20 -1.01 -8.91
N ASP A 274 21.07 -1.28 -7.61
CA ASP A 274 20.87 -2.65 -7.12
C ASP A 274 19.67 -3.32 -7.80
N ASN A 275 19.78 -4.62 -8.01
CA ASN A 275 18.77 -5.41 -8.68
C ASN A 275 18.34 -6.60 -7.81
N SER A 276 17.20 -6.43 -7.16
CA SER A 276 16.55 -7.45 -6.34
C SER A 276 15.56 -8.33 -7.12
N GLY A 277 15.44 -8.12 -8.44
CA GLY A 277 14.62 -8.95 -9.33
C GLY A 277 13.51 -8.21 -10.06
N GLU A 278 12.40 -8.92 -10.29
CA GLU A 278 11.20 -8.39 -10.96
C GLU A 278 9.95 -8.89 -10.26
N ILE A 279 9.03 -7.97 -9.95
CA ILE A 279 7.68 -8.25 -9.47
C ILE A 279 6.72 -7.62 -10.47
N SER A 280 6.03 -8.47 -11.24
CA SER A 280 5.08 -8.00 -12.26
C SER A 280 3.88 -8.95 -12.39
N TYR A 281 2.68 -8.35 -12.54
CA TYR A 281 1.41 -9.07 -12.53
C TYR A 281 1.27 -9.97 -11.30
N VAL A 282 1.43 -9.36 -10.12
CA VAL A 282 1.35 -10.02 -8.82
C VAL A 282 0.19 -9.46 -8.01
N ARG A 283 -0.55 -10.33 -7.33
CA ARG A 283 -1.53 -9.96 -6.33
C ARG A 283 -1.10 -10.47 -4.97
N VAL A 284 -1.18 -9.59 -3.97
CA VAL A 284 -0.93 -9.88 -2.56
C VAL A 284 -2.22 -9.59 -1.80
N GLU A 285 -2.77 -10.59 -1.14
CA GLU A 285 -4.09 -10.53 -0.55
C GLU A 285 -4.05 -10.97 0.92
N TYR A 286 -4.71 -10.22 1.82
CA TYR A 286 -4.85 -10.54 3.25
C TYR A 286 -3.54 -10.59 4.03
N ALA A 287 -2.48 -9.96 3.52
CA ALA A 287 -1.19 -9.84 4.18
C ALA A 287 -1.17 -8.70 5.20
N GLY A 288 -0.05 -8.54 5.90
CA GLY A 288 0.19 -7.46 6.85
C GLY A 288 -0.16 -7.87 8.28
N ILE A 289 0.86 -8.03 9.11
CA ILE A 289 0.69 -8.43 10.51
C ILE A 289 1.48 -7.54 11.45
N ALA A 290 0.89 -7.20 12.59
CA ALA A 290 1.65 -6.72 13.73
C ALA A 290 2.34 -7.91 14.42
N VAL A 291 3.67 -7.98 14.33
CA VAL A 291 4.50 -8.94 15.06
C VAL A 291 4.52 -8.55 16.54
N THR A 292 4.75 -7.28 16.80
CA THR A 292 4.55 -6.61 18.10
C THR A 292 4.06 -5.18 17.82
N PRO A 293 3.44 -4.47 18.78
CA PRO A 293 3.02 -3.09 18.57
C PRO A 293 4.18 -2.18 18.12
N GLY A 294 4.02 -1.49 17.01
CA GLY A 294 5.04 -0.65 16.37
C GLY A 294 6.15 -1.46 15.69
N ASN A 295 5.87 -2.69 15.27
CA ASN A 295 6.79 -3.57 14.56
C ASN A 295 5.97 -4.50 13.66
N GLU A 296 5.54 -3.96 12.53
CA GLU A 296 4.59 -4.52 11.61
C GLU A 296 5.29 -5.07 10.35
N VAL A 297 4.60 -5.96 9.65
CA VAL A 297 4.94 -6.40 8.28
C VAL A 297 3.82 -5.99 7.36
N ASN A 298 4.15 -5.33 6.29
CA ASN A 298 3.21 -4.80 5.31
C ASN A 298 2.76 -5.82 4.26
N GLY A 299 1.89 -5.41 3.35
CA GLY A 299 1.60 -6.21 2.16
C GLY A 299 2.88 -6.56 1.42
N ILE A 300 3.67 -5.54 1.02
CA ILE A 300 5.04 -5.70 0.53
C ILE A 300 5.91 -4.58 1.09
N THR A 301 7.02 -4.94 1.73
CA THR A 301 8.04 -4.01 2.22
C THR A 301 9.28 -4.04 1.33
N PHE A 302 9.79 -2.88 0.94
CA PHE A 302 10.97 -2.69 0.10
C PHE A 302 12.07 -1.95 0.86
N GLY A 303 13.06 -2.66 1.38
CA GLY A 303 14.23 -2.07 2.04
C GLY A 303 15.34 -1.78 1.04
N SER A 304 15.62 -0.51 0.71
CA SER A 304 16.76 -0.07 -0.11
C SER A 304 16.94 -0.82 -1.44
N ILE A 305 15.86 -1.10 -2.14
CA ILE A 305 15.96 -1.71 -3.47
C ILE A 305 16.31 -0.65 -4.53
N GLY A 306 17.19 -1.01 -5.45
CA GLY A 306 17.76 -0.07 -6.41
C GLY A 306 17.01 0.01 -7.74
N SER A 307 17.40 0.97 -8.56
CA SER A 307 16.72 1.35 -9.80
C SER A 307 16.73 0.27 -10.91
N ALA A 308 17.56 -0.78 -10.79
CA ALA A 308 17.52 -1.90 -11.73
C ALA A 308 16.51 -3.00 -11.36
N THR A 309 15.88 -2.91 -10.20
CA THR A 309 14.73 -3.74 -9.85
C THR A 309 13.49 -3.29 -10.61
N GLN A 310 12.63 -4.22 -10.99
CA GLN A 310 11.43 -3.91 -11.78
C GLN A 310 10.17 -4.17 -10.94
N LEU A 311 9.34 -3.13 -10.77
CA LEU A 311 8.05 -3.20 -10.08
C LEU A 311 6.95 -2.66 -11.00
N ASN A 312 6.03 -3.51 -11.40
CA ASN A 312 4.87 -3.08 -12.17
C ASN A 312 3.71 -4.07 -12.05
N HIS A 313 2.48 -3.60 -12.24
CA HIS A 313 1.28 -4.42 -12.17
C HIS A 313 1.19 -5.20 -10.85
N ILE A 314 1.16 -4.47 -9.75
CA ILE A 314 1.06 -5.03 -8.40
C ILE A 314 -0.28 -4.63 -7.80
N ILE A 315 -1.01 -5.58 -7.25
CA ILE A 315 -2.21 -5.32 -6.45
C ILE A 315 -1.95 -5.80 -5.02
N VAL A 316 -2.24 -4.95 -4.04
CA VAL A 316 -2.33 -5.34 -2.63
C VAL A 316 -3.75 -5.09 -2.16
N SER A 317 -4.37 -6.09 -1.54
CA SER A 317 -5.77 -6.02 -1.13
C SER A 317 -5.97 -6.59 0.26
N VAL A 318 -6.77 -5.88 1.06
CA VAL A 318 -7.15 -6.28 2.43
C VAL A 318 -5.91 -6.44 3.30
N GLY A 319 -5.06 -5.40 3.29
CA GLY A 319 -3.84 -5.33 4.11
C GLY A 319 -4.16 -5.10 5.58
N GLY A 320 -3.37 -5.70 6.46
CA GLY A 320 -3.47 -5.53 7.92
C GLY A 320 -2.54 -4.47 8.48
N ASP A 321 -1.77 -3.86 7.60
CA ASP A 321 -0.91 -2.70 7.81
C ASP A 321 -0.82 -1.96 6.47
N ASP A 322 0.34 -1.38 6.07
CA ASP A 322 0.48 -0.70 4.79
C ASP A 322 0.32 -1.63 3.58
N GLY A 323 -0.08 -1.04 2.46
CA GLY A 323 -0.12 -1.74 1.19
C GLY A 323 1.27 -2.03 0.67
N LEU A 324 2.01 -0.98 0.35
CA LEU A 324 3.41 -1.02 -0.08
C LEU A 324 4.21 -0.01 0.73
N GLU A 325 5.31 -0.44 1.31
CA GLU A 325 6.21 0.45 2.05
C GLU A 325 7.64 0.43 1.50
N TRP A 326 8.29 1.59 1.44
CA TRP A 326 9.67 1.76 1.01
C TRP A 326 10.56 2.39 2.08
N PHE A 327 11.55 1.65 2.55
CA PHE A 327 12.64 2.16 3.39
C PHE A 327 13.86 2.51 2.52
N GLY A 328 13.90 3.71 1.93
CA GLY A 328 14.98 4.15 1.07
C GLY A 328 15.00 3.47 -0.30
N GLY A 329 16.11 3.63 -1.00
CA GLY A 329 16.29 3.12 -2.36
C GLY A 329 15.75 4.04 -3.45
N SER A 330 15.74 3.53 -4.70
CA SER A 330 15.46 4.34 -5.89
C SER A 330 14.69 3.60 -6.99
N VAL A 331 14.04 2.49 -6.65
CA VAL A 331 13.25 1.72 -7.60
C VAL A 331 12.03 2.53 -8.05
N ASN A 332 11.69 2.42 -9.32
CA ASN A 332 10.44 2.96 -9.85
C ASN A 332 9.34 1.89 -9.83
N ALA A 333 8.07 2.34 -9.66
CA ALA A 333 6.92 1.47 -9.69
C ALA A 333 5.79 2.06 -10.55
N ARG A 334 4.98 1.19 -11.19
CA ARG A 334 3.84 1.62 -11.99
C ARG A 334 2.74 0.56 -12.06
N PHE A 335 1.52 1.01 -12.32
CA PHE A 335 0.30 0.18 -12.37
C PHE A 335 0.06 -0.55 -11.06
N ILE A 336 -0.20 0.22 -10.02
CA ILE A 336 -0.43 -0.25 -8.66
C ILE A 336 -1.90 -0.14 -8.30
N GLY A 337 -2.49 -1.24 -7.83
CA GLY A 337 -3.85 -1.28 -7.30
C GLY A 337 -3.83 -1.55 -5.79
N LEU A 338 -4.59 -0.76 -5.02
CA LEU A 338 -4.65 -0.86 -3.56
C LEU A 338 -6.11 -0.86 -3.12
N TYR A 339 -6.48 -1.82 -2.30
CA TYR A 339 -7.87 -2.00 -1.88
C TYR A 339 -7.98 -2.45 -0.43
N ASP A 340 -8.74 -1.71 0.37
CA ASP A 340 -9.06 -2.08 1.75
C ASP A 340 -7.80 -2.34 2.60
N ILE A 341 -6.84 -1.42 2.52
CA ILE A 341 -5.61 -1.40 3.33
C ILE A 341 -5.94 -0.80 4.70
N LEU A 342 -5.34 -1.29 5.78
CA LEU A 342 -5.67 -0.85 7.13
C LEU A 342 -5.01 0.48 7.45
N ASP A 343 -3.69 0.60 7.24
CA ASP A 343 -2.95 1.84 7.45
C ASP A 343 -2.74 2.56 6.10
N ASP A 344 -1.58 2.94 5.68
CA ASP A 344 -1.37 3.70 4.47
C ASP A 344 -1.39 2.82 3.21
N ASP A 345 -1.93 3.35 2.11
CA ASP A 345 -1.87 2.62 0.85
C ASP A 345 -0.43 2.49 0.35
N LEU A 346 0.32 3.60 0.44
CA LEU A 346 1.76 3.68 0.14
C LEU A 346 2.46 4.47 1.24
N ASP A 347 3.45 3.87 1.91
CA ASP A 347 4.38 4.58 2.80
C ASP A 347 5.79 4.64 2.20
N MET A 348 6.45 5.80 2.32
CA MET A 348 7.75 6.07 1.75
C MET A 348 8.65 6.80 2.77
N ASP A 349 9.59 6.07 3.35
CA ASP A 349 10.53 6.59 4.37
C ASP A 349 12.00 6.39 3.97
N ALA A 350 12.87 6.74 4.89
CA ALA A 350 14.30 6.44 4.91
C ALA A 350 15.08 6.89 3.68
N GLY A 351 14.61 7.95 2.97
CA GLY A 351 15.33 8.50 1.81
C GLY A 351 14.97 7.82 0.49
N TYR A 352 13.76 7.32 0.34
CA TYR A 352 13.26 6.80 -0.94
C TYR A 352 13.14 7.90 -2.00
N THR A 353 13.63 7.63 -3.23
CA THR A 353 13.72 8.62 -4.32
C THR A 353 13.15 8.13 -5.66
N GLY A 354 12.41 7.03 -5.66
CA GLY A 354 11.82 6.47 -6.87
C GLY A 354 10.64 7.27 -7.41
N ASN A 355 10.25 6.96 -8.64
CA ASN A 355 9.06 7.48 -9.30
C ASN A 355 7.93 6.45 -9.29
N ILE A 356 6.74 6.86 -8.88
CA ILE A 356 5.54 6.00 -8.86
C ILE A 356 4.50 6.59 -9.81
N GLN A 357 3.99 5.78 -10.74
CA GLN A 357 3.01 6.25 -11.72
C GLN A 357 1.89 5.22 -11.92
N PHE A 358 0.68 5.72 -12.16
CA PHE A 358 -0.53 4.93 -12.34
C PHE A 358 -0.86 4.12 -11.09
N VAL A 359 -1.38 4.79 -10.08
CA VAL A 359 -1.85 4.19 -8.83
C VAL A 359 -3.37 4.34 -8.72
N TYR A 360 -4.05 3.27 -8.42
CA TYR A 360 -5.46 3.30 -8.04
C TYR A 360 -5.62 2.80 -6.62
N SER A 361 -6.12 3.65 -5.74
CA SER A 361 -6.39 3.34 -4.34
C SER A 361 -7.87 3.52 -4.03
N LEU A 362 -8.46 2.51 -3.39
CA LEU A 362 -9.84 2.51 -2.92
C LEU A 362 -9.88 2.08 -1.45
N ARG A 363 -10.24 3.03 -0.59
CA ARG A 363 -10.28 2.83 0.87
C ARG A 363 -11.53 2.10 1.32
N ASN A 364 -11.40 1.31 2.39
CA ASN A 364 -12.53 0.88 3.18
C ASN A 364 -12.86 1.97 4.21
N PRO A 365 -14.07 2.58 4.18
CA PRO A 365 -14.38 3.69 5.07
C PRO A 365 -14.40 3.34 6.56
N TYR A 366 -14.49 2.07 6.90
CA TYR A 366 -14.60 1.60 8.30
C TYR A 366 -13.29 1.03 8.84
N ALA A 367 -12.29 0.84 7.99
CA ALA A 367 -10.99 0.30 8.37
C ALA A 367 -9.93 1.39 8.31
N ALA A 368 -9.37 1.73 9.47
CA ALA A 368 -8.24 2.63 9.60
C ALA A 368 -7.48 2.29 10.88
N ASP A 369 -6.16 2.42 10.83
CA ASP A 369 -5.31 2.16 11.99
C ASP A 369 -5.38 3.30 13.02
N VAL A 370 -4.88 3.03 14.21
CA VAL A 370 -4.82 4.00 15.32
C VAL A 370 -3.73 5.06 15.11
N SER A 371 -2.74 4.79 14.27
CA SER A 371 -1.63 5.67 13.89
C SER A 371 -2.05 6.85 13.02
N LEU A 372 -3.27 6.85 12.48
CA LEU A 372 -3.84 7.77 11.50
C LEU A 372 -3.49 7.38 10.05
N THR A 373 -4.50 6.92 9.38
CA THR A 373 -4.44 6.32 8.04
C THR A 373 -4.57 7.34 6.91
N GLY A 374 -3.70 7.26 5.94
CA GLY A 374 -3.75 8.03 4.70
C GLY A 374 -3.79 7.16 3.44
N SER A 375 -3.80 7.80 2.27
CA SER A 375 -3.49 7.11 1.03
C SER A 375 -1.98 7.09 0.80
N LEU A 376 -1.29 8.16 1.19
CA LEU A 376 0.16 8.29 1.10
C LEU A 376 0.69 8.87 2.40
N GLU A 377 1.65 8.20 3.02
CA GLU A 377 2.56 8.80 3.99
C GLU A 377 3.96 8.91 3.38
N ILE A 378 4.60 10.08 3.54
CA ILE A 378 5.96 10.30 3.08
C ILE A 378 6.73 10.98 4.17
N THR A 379 7.67 10.25 4.72
CA THR A 379 8.60 10.75 5.74
C THR A 379 10.05 10.61 5.25
N SER A 380 11.00 11.17 5.96
CA SER A 380 12.40 11.04 5.61
C SER A 380 13.25 10.79 6.86
N SER A 381 13.56 11.87 7.61
CA SER A 381 14.33 11.75 8.83
C SER A 381 14.04 12.91 9.76
N LYS A 382 13.95 12.62 11.06
CA LYS A 382 13.89 13.65 12.11
C LYS A 382 15.26 14.29 12.39
N THR A 383 16.34 13.80 11.74
CA THR A 383 17.70 14.34 11.87
C THR A 383 17.99 15.24 10.68
N ALA A 384 18.22 16.52 10.93
CA ALA A 384 18.54 17.50 9.89
C ALA A 384 19.77 17.09 9.09
N GLY A 385 19.69 17.24 7.76
CA GLY A 385 20.80 16.93 6.85
C GLY A 385 21.02 15.45 6.58
N SER A 386 20.13 14.59 7.02
CA SER A 386 20.16 13.17 6.62
C SER A 386 20.03 13.03 5.11
N SER A 387 20.81 12.15 4.51
CA SER A 387 20.89 11.98 3.06
C SER A 387 20.91 10.48 2.69
N PRO A 388 20.20 10.09 1.61
CA PRO A 388 19.30 10.91 0.80
C PRO A 388 18.06 11.35 1.59
N GLN A 389 17.43 12.46 1.19
CA GLN A 389 16.08 12.79 1.65
C GLN A 389 15.06 11.98 0.86
N SER A 390 13.97 11.59 1.49
CA SER A 390 12.83 11.02 0.74
C SER A 390 12.28 12.06 -0.20
N ALA A 391 12.33 11.77 -1.50
CA ALA A 391 11.94 12.68 -2.55
C ALA A 391 11.24 11.95 -3.72
N PRO A 392 10.23 11.10 -3.44
CA PRO A 392 9.51 10.42 -4.50
C PRO A 392 8.73 11.39 -5.39
N VAL A 393 8.50 10.98 -6.63
CA VAL A 393 7.53 11.61 -7.51
C VAL A 393 6.35 10.68 -7.71
N ILE A 394 5.16 11.14 -7.34
CA ILE A 394 3.91 10.39 -7.53
C ILE A 394 3.08 11.09 -8.61
N ALA A 395 2.78 10.38 -9.70
CA ALA A 395 2.01 10.92 -10.79
C ALA A 395 0.90 9.97 -11.26
N ASN A 396 -0.17 10.55 -11.80
CA ASN A 396 -1.30 9.80 -12.32
C ASN A 396 -1.88 8.80 -11.31
N MET A 397 -2.01 9.21 -10.06
CA MET A 397 -2.71 8.45 -9.02
C MET A 397 -4.18 8.87 -8.95
N THR A 398 -5.07 7.94 -8.74
CA THR A 398 -6.46 8.19 -8.31
C THR A 398 -6.67 7.56 -6.94
N SER A 399 -6.87 8.40 -5.93
CA SER A 399 -7.15 7.99 -4.55
C SER A 399 -8.59 8.29 -4.19
N VAL A 400 -9.34 7.25 -3.79
CA VAL A 400 -10.75 7.34 -3.40
C VAL A 400 -10.86 7.13 -1.91
N GLY A 401 -11.14 8.20 -1.18
CA GLY A 401 -11.23 8.25 0.27
C GLY A 401 -12.63 7.93 0.82
N PRO A 402 -12.73 7.85 2.15
CA PRO A 402 -13.91 7.34 2.84
C PRO A 402 -15.15 8.23 2.72
N ILE A 403 -14.99 9.56 2.67
CA ILE A 403 -16.12 10.50 2.61
C ILE A 403 -16.93 10.30 1.33
N TYR A 404 -16.25 10.05 0.21
CA TYR A 404 -16.95 9.77 -1.04
C TYR A 404 -17.83 8.52 -0.96
N LEU A 405 -17.38 7.51 -0.23
CA LEU A 405 -18.04 6.20 -0.17
C LEU A 405 -19.28 6.21 0.72
N VAL A 406 -19.23 6.86 1.88
CA VAL A 406 -20.29 6.78 2.91
C VAL A 406 -20.79 8.14 3.40
N GLY A 407 -20.16 9.25 2.99
CA GLY A 407 -20.48 10.60 3.45
C GLY A 407 -19.75 11.01 4.73
N GLU A 408 -19.88 12.29 5.07
CA GLU A 408 -19.25 12.87 6.27
C GLU A 408 -19.79 12.24 7.56
N GLY A 409 -18.89 11.94 8.50
CA GLY A 409 -19.23 11.42 9.83
C GLY A 409 -19.65 9.96 9.90
N ALA A 410 -19.70 9.25 8.77
CA ALA A 410 -20.07 7.84 8.71
C ALA A 410 -18.87 6.89 8.54
N PHE A 411 -17.64 7.39 8.60
CA PHE A 411 -16.40 6.63 8.43
C PHE A 411 -15.57 6.60 9.71
N ASN A 412 -14.55 5.75 9.76
CA ASN A 412 -13.61 5.68 10.87
C ASN A 412 -12.87 7.02 11.01
N PRO A 413 -12.89 7.68 12.18
CA PRO A 413 -12.29 9.00 12.37
C PRO A 413 -10.76 9.03 12.25
N ASN A 414 -10.10 7.87 12.25
CA ASN A 414 -8.66 7.77 12.05
C ASN A 414 -8.23 7.95 10.59
N HIS A 415 -9.15 8.01 9.63
CA HIS A 415 -8.81 8.44 8.29
C HIS A 415 -8.39 9.91 8.28
N GLU A 416 -7.14 10.18 7.95
CA GLU A 416 -6.55 11.51 8.00
C GLU A 416 -6.60 12.22 6.65
N GLY A 417 -5.98 11.66 5.62
CA GLY A 417 -5.86 12.36 4.36
C GLY A 417 -5.39 11.56 3.16
N GLY A 418 -5.52 12.19 1.99
CA GLY A 418 -5.08 11.61 0.73
C GLY A 418 -3.56 11.57 0.58
N CYS A 419 -2.84 12.51 1.19
CA CYS A 419 -1.39 12.50 1.26
C CYS A 419 -0.88 13.31 2.45
N ARG A 420 0.13 12.77 3.13
CA ARG A 420 0.87 13.40 4.21
C ARG A 420 2.36 13.43 3.88
N VAL A 421 2.98 14.61 3.99
CA VAL A 421 4.44 14.79 3.82
C VAL A 421 5.00 15.38 5.09
N SER A 422 5.98 14.73 5.71
CA SER A 422 6.53 15.14 7.00
C SER A 422 8.03 14.82 7.13
N ALA A 423 8.62 15.11 8.28
CA ALA A 423 9.97 14.69 8.67
C ALA A 423 11.05 14.97 7.62
N ASP A 424 11.08 16.21 7.09
CA ASP A 424 12.03 16.69 6.08
C ASP A 424 11.99 15.96 4.72
N ALA A 425 10.88 15.28 4.39
CA ALA A 425 10.69 14.72 3.06
C ALA A 425 10.41 15.81 2.01
N ARG A 426 10.71 15.52 0.74
CA ARG A 426 10.58 16.45 -0.39
C ARG A 426 10.00 15.75 -1.61
N SER A 427 8.71 15.57 -1.62
CA SER A 427 8.01 14.84 -2.67
C SER A 427 7.35 15.75 -3.69
N GLN A 428 7.02 15.19 -4.84
CA GLN A 428 6.24 15.86 -5.89
C GLN A 428 5.00 15.03 -6.23
N PHE A 429 3.85 15.71 -6.29
CA PHE A 429 2.55 15.14 -6.69
C PHE A 429 2.08 15.82 -7.95
N ILE A 430 1.99 15.08 -9.05
CA ILE A 430 1.78 15.65 -10.37
C ILE A 430 0.65 14.92 -11.09
N ASN A 431 -0.35 15.69 -11.56
CA ASN A 431 -1.46 15.17 -12.36
C ASN A 431 -2.25 14.04 -11.66
N ASN A 432 -2.45 14.12 -10.34
CA ASN A 432 -3.21 13.14 -9.58
C ASN A 432 -4.69 13.53 -9.44
N VAL A 433 -5.50 12.59 -9.02
CA VAL A 433 -6.92 12.77 -8.65
C VAL A 433 -7.12 12.26 -7.23
N VAL A 434 -7.60 13.12 -6.33
CA VAL A 434 -7.86 12.79 -4.92
C VAL A 434 -9.32 13.10 -4.61
N ILE A 435 -10.07 12.13 -4.14
CA ILE A 435 -11.53 12.19 -4.00
C ILE A 435 -11.93 11.83 -2.57
N GLY A 436 -12.72 12.71 -1.94
CA GLY A 436 -13.45 12.39 -0.71
C GLY A 436 -12.61 11.99 0.50
N TRP A 437 -11.48 12.65 0.71
CA TRP A 437 -10.67 12.54 1.92
C TRP A 437 -11.00 13.68 2.91
N PRO A 438 -10.85 13.46 4.23
CA PRO A 438 -11.00 14.55 5.21
C PRO A 438 -10.07 15.71 4.95
N ARG A 439 -8.83 15.42 4.55
CA ARG A 439 -7.84 16.36 4.01
C ARG A 439 -7.27 15.75 2.72
N ALA A 440 -7.13 16.53 1.67
CA ALA A 440 -6.65 15.98 0.41
C ALA A 440 -5.12 15.81 0.41
N LEU A 441 -4.40 16.88 0.71
CA LEU A 441 -2.95 16.97 0.64
C LEU A 441 -2.45 17.74 1.86
N MET A 442 -1.41 17.26 2.53
CA MET A 442 -0.91 17.82 3.78
C MET A 442 0.62 17.89 3.80
N ASN A 443 1.15 19.01 4.27
CA ASN A 443 2.55 19.19 4.64
C ASN A 443 2.65 19.43 6.14
N PHE A 444 3.58 18.75 6.83
CA PHE A 444 3.84 18.87 8.26
C PHE A 444 5.29 19.18 8.55
#